data_73f178ffa7e571b27c4267df260b891b
#
_entry.id   73f178ffa7e571b27c4267df260b891b
#
_cell.length_a   1.000
_cell.length_b   1.000
_cell.length_c   1.000
_cell.angle_alpha   90.00
_cell.angle_beta   90.00
_cell.angle_gamma   90.00
#
_symmetry.space_group_name_H-M   'P 1'
#
loop_
_entity.id
_entity.type
_entity.pdbx_description
1 polymer ?
#
loop_
_entity_poly.entity_id
_entity_poly.type
_entity_poly.pdbx_seq_one_letter_code
_entity_poly.pdbx_strand_id
1 'polypeptide(L)'
;THGLTHSRYLELGLDGRGLIGVDTLSVTDDVDRRSFELAMDVANLNGIPFSIRFHLHPDVEAHVDMGGRAISLLPRSGEVWVFRAGEADLTLQPSVYLEKGRLKPRATKQIVLSALALDYVTEVGWSLAKAQDASPAARDLEVDDLMAAN
;
A
#
# COMPACT_ATOMS: atom_id res chain seq x y z
N THR A 1 7.81 6.50 22.72
CA THR A 1 6.93 5.43 22.18
C THR A 1 5.49 5.81 22.48
N HIS A 2 4.58 5.49 21.56
CA HIS A 2 3.17 5.89 21.66
C HIS A 2 2.29 4.78 22.27
N GLY A 3 2.88 3.72 22.86
CA GLY A 3 2.16 2.58 23.42
C GLY A 3 1.40 1.77 22.37
N LEU A 4 1.93 1.69 21.14
CA LEU A 4 1.32 0.95 20.05
C LEU A 4 2.24 -0.17 19.59
N THR A 5 1.70 -1.39 19.56
CA THR A 5 2.33 -2.57 18.97
C THR A 5 1.81 -2.78 17.56
N HIS A 6 2.72 -2.99 16.61
CA HIS A 6 2.40 -3.28 15.23
C HIS A 6 2.37 -4.78 14.98
N SER A 7 1.30 -5.25 14.36
CA SER A 7 1.20 -6.60 13.80
C SER A 7 0.78 -6.54 12.33
N ARG A 8 1.20 -7.54 11.54
CA ARG A 8 0.81 -7.65 10.14
C ARG A 8 0.30 -9.06 9.86
N TYR A 9 -0.89 -9.14 9.32
CA TYR A 9 -1.46 -10.35 8.75
C TYR A 9 -1.27 -10.33 7.23
N LEU A 10 -0.89 -11.47 6.63
CA LEU A 10 -0.74 -11.63 5.20
C LEU A 10 -1.48 -12.89 4.74
N GLU A 11 -2.23 -12.76 3.66
CA GLU A 11 -2.92 -13.86 3.00
C GLU A 11 -2.57 -13.87 1.51
N LEU A 12 -1.93 -14.95 1.07
CA LEU A 12 -1.57 -15.17 -0.32
C LEU A 12 -2.63 -16.04 -0.99
N GLY A 13 -3.16 -15.59 -2.12
CA GLY A 13 -4.08 -16.38 -2.93
C GLY A 13 -3.44 -17.70 -3.40
N LEU A 14 -4.22 -18.78 -3.42
CA LEU A 14 -3.73 -20.11 -3.81
C LEU A 14 -3.17 -20.16 -5.24
N ASP A 15 -3.63 -19.29 -6.11
CA ASP A 15 -3.16 -19.12 -7.49
C ASP A 15 -1.90 -18.25 -7.61
N GLY A 16 -1.41 -17.69 -6.49
CA GLY A 16 -0.26 -16.79 -6.45
C GLY A 16 -0.48 -15.43 -7.14
N ARG A 17 -1.72 -15.07 -7.45
CA ARG A 17 -2.06 -13.85 -8.21
C ARG A 17 -2.51 -12.69 -7.33
N GLY A 18 -2.60 -12.88 -6.04
CA GLY A 18 -3.05 -11.87 -5.10
C GLY A 18 -2.47 -12.05 -3.70
N LEU A 19 -2.16 -10.95 -3.07
CA LEU A 19 -1.74 -10.85 -1.68
C LEU A 19 -2.63 -9.81 -0.99
N ILE A 20 -3.22 -10.18 0.12
CA ILE A 20 -3.95 -9.26 1.00
C ILE A 20 -3.14 -9.09 2.27
N GLY A 21 -3.07 -7.87 2.77
CA GLY A 21 -2.44 -7.55 4.03
C GLY A 21 -3.32 -6.67 4.91
N VAL A 22 -3.24 -6.91 6.21
CA VAL A 22 -3.81 -6.04 7.24
C VAL A 22 -2.72 -5.70 8.24
N ASP A 23 -2.44 -4.42 8.37
CA ASP A 23 -1.55 -3.88 9.39
C ASP A 23 -2.40 -3.39 10.55
N THR A 24 -2.14 -3.89 11.74
CA THR A 24 -2.85 -3.52 12.97
C THR A 24 -1.89 -2.84 13.94
N LEU A 25 -2.27 -1.65 14.41
CA LEU A 25 -1.66 -1.00 15.55
C LEU A 25 -2.58 -1.17 16.76
N SER A 26 -2.07 -1.74 17.84
CA SER A 26 -2.88 -2.00 19.03
C SER A 26 -2.15 -1.70 20.32
N VAL A 27 -2.92 -1.29 21.31
CA VAL A 27 -2.51 -1.25 22.72
C VAL A 27 -2.60 -2.67 23.27
N THR A 28 -1.53 -3.15 23.92
CA THR A 28 -1.44 -4.55 24.35
C THR A 28 -1.56 -4.74 25.87
N ASP A 29 -1.25 -3.72 26.66
CA ASP A 29 -1.33 -3.76 28.10
C ASP A 29 -1.65 -2.38 28.72
N ASP A 30 -1.74 -2.31 30.05
CA ASP A 30 -2.09 -1.08 30.78
C ASP A 30 -0.98 -0.01 30.73
N VAL A 31 0.29 -0.39 30.53
CA VAL A 31 1.41 0.55 30.39
C VAL A 31 1.34 1.20 29.01
N ASP A 32 1.10 0.41 27.99
CA ASP A 32 0.88 0.86 26.62
C ASP A 32 -0.35 1.76 26.54
N ARG A 33 -1.44 1.40 27.23
CA ARG A 33 -2.66 2.22 27.29
C ARG A 33 -2.37 3.63 27.80
N ARG A 34 -1.68 3.74 28.94
CA ARG A 34 -1.31 5.06 29.49
C ARG A 34 -0.43 5.86 28.54
N SER A 35 0.50 5.20 27.86
CA SER A 35 1.38 5.83 26.89
C SER A 35 0.59 6.34 25.66
N PHE A 36 -0.39 5.57 25.21
CA PHE A 36 -1.28 5.95 24.11
C PHE A 36 -2.17 7.13 24.51
N GLU A 37 -2.80 7.08 25.68
CA GLU A 37 -3.66 8.16 26.20
C GLU A 37 -2.89 9.49 26.33
N LEU A 38 -1.66 9.45 26.88
CA LEU A 38 -0.79 10.63 26.95
C LEU A 38 -0.44 11.17 25.54
N ALA A 39 -0.18 10.29 24.58
CA ALA A 39 0.10 10.71 23.20
C ALA A 39 -1.13 11.33 22.53
N MET A 40 -2.32 10.80 22.80
CA MET A 40 -3.58 11.34 22.33
C MET A 40 -3.89 12.72 22.94
N ASP A 41 -3.63 12.92 24.24
CA ASP A 41 -3.78 14.23 24.88
C ASP A 41 -2.84 15.27 24.25
N VAL A 42 -1.59 14.92 23.98
CA VAL A 42 -0.62 15.80 23.29
C VAL A 42 -1.09 16.12 21.86
N ALA A 43 -1.74 15.18 21.20
CA ALA A 43 -2.35 15.37 19.88
C ALA A 43 -3.70 16.10 19.91
N ASN A 44 -4.16 16.58 21.07
CA ASN A 44 -5.48 17.17 21.27
C ASN A 44 -6.62 16.27 20.75
N LEU A 45 -6.51 14.97 20.94
CA LEU A 45 -7.43 13.93 20.50
C LEU A 45 -7.64 13.85 18.97
N ASN A 46 -6.74 14.45 18.18
CA ASN A 46 -6.81 14.41 16.71
C ASN A 46 -6.23 13.13 16.08
N GLY A 47 -5.77 12.19 16.91
CA GLY A 47 -5.14 10.95 16.48
C GLY A 47 -3.63 11.04 16.36
N ILE A 48 -2.99 9.88 16.45
CA ILE A 48 -1.54 9.73 16.34
C ILE A 48 -1.19 9.38 14.89
N PRO A 49 -0.47 10.26 14.14
CA PRO A 49 -0.14 9.98 12.75
C PRO A 49 0.89 8.85 12.64
N PHE A 50 0.68 7.96 11.69
CA PHE A 50 1.63 6.91 11.36
C PHE A 50 1.71 6.65 9.86
N SER A 51 2.75 5.95 9.43
CA SER A 51 2.93 5.57 8.04
C SER A 51 3.42 4.14 7.93
N ILE A 52 2.83 3.40 7.01
CA ILE A 52 3.26 2.06 6.60
C ILE A 52 4.00 2.21 5.27
N ARG A 53 5.21 1.65 5.18
CA ARG A 53 6.10 1.84 4.03
C ARG A 53 6.45 0.52 3.38
N PHE A 54 6.27 0.45 2.06
CA PHE A 54 6.67 -0.69 1.23
C PHE A 54 7.75 -0.23 0.26
N HIS A 55 9.00 -0.59 0.56
CA HIS A 55 10.13 -0.27 -0.29
C HIS A 55 10.12 -1.15 -1.53
N LEU A 56 10.26 -0.53 -2.70
CA LEU A 56 10.30 -1.23 -3.97
C LEU A 56 11.75 -1.54 -4.36
N HIS A 57 11.94 -2.65 -5.05
CA HIS A 57 13.22 -2.93 -5.69
C HIS A 57 13.46 -1.93 -6.84
N PRO A 58 14.70 -1.45 -7.08
CA PRO A 58 14.99 -0.47 -8.13
C PRO A 58 14.62 -0.89 -9.56
N ASP A 59 14.44 -2.18 -9.78
CA ASP A 59 14.06 -2.75 -11.08
C ASP A 59 12.54 -2.85 -11.27
N VAL A 60 11.75 -2.34 -10.30
CA VAL A 60 10.29 -2.25 -10.40
C VAL A 60 9.92 -0.81 -10.75
N GLU A 61 9.31 -0.61 -11.90
CA GLU A 61 8.69 0.66 -12.22
C GLU A 61 7.36 0.79 -11.48
N ALA A 62 7.09 1.99 -10.97
CA ALA A 62 5.88 2.24 -10.20
C ALA A 62 5.27 3.58 -10.60
N HIS A 63 3.94 3.59 -10.79
CA HIS A 63 3.16 4.75 -11.20
C HIS A 63 1.88 4.86 -10.38
N VAL A 64 1.53 6.10 -10.02
CA VAL A 64 0.22 6.39 -9.40
C VAL A 64 -0.86 6.24 -10.46
N ASP A 65 -1.93 5.56 -10.12
CA ASP A 65 -3.02 5.20 -11.01
C ASP A 65 -4.39 5.46 -10.38
N MET A 66 -5.46 5.38 -11.16
CA MET A 66 -6.86 5.53 -10.70
C MET A 66 -7.10 6.80 -9.87
N GLY A 67 -6.48 7.92 -10.26
CA GLY A 67 -6.65 9.19 -9.54
C GLY A 67 -6.06 9.17 -8.12
N GLY A 68 -4.97 8.45 -7.88
CA GLY A 68 -4.30 8.34 -6.59
C GLY A 68 -4.81 7.20 -5.69
N ARG A 69 -5.72 6.35 -6.17
CA ARG A 69 -6.31 5.25 -5.39
C ARG A 69 -5.62 3.89 -5.60
N ALA A 70 -4.66 3.84 -6.53
CA ALA A 70 -3.89 2.64 -6.81
C ALA A 70 -2.47 3.01 -7.23
N ILE A 71 -1.56 2.05 -7.12
CA ILE A 71 -0.21 2.13 -7.68
C ILE A 71 0.00 0.90 -8.55
N SER A 72 0.28 1.14 -9.83
CA SER A 72 0.67 0.11 -10.77
C SER A 72 2.16 -0.17 -10.66
N LEU A 73 2.54 -1.43 -10.57
CA LEU A 73 3.89 -1.93 -10.45
C LEU A 73 4.23 -2.79 -11.66
N LEU A 74 5.35 -2.49 -12.31
CA LEU A 74 5.86 -3.22 -13.48
C LEU A 74 7.24 -3.78 -13.15
N PRO A 75 7.35 -5.02 -12.67
CA PRO A 75 8.62 -5.73 -12.56
C PRO A 75 9.18 -6.07 -13.94
N ARG A 76 10.48 -6.40 -14.02
CA ARG A 76 11.15 -6.79 -15.28
C ARG A 76 10.54 -8.02 -15.98
N SER A 77 9.75 -8.81 -15.28
CA SER A 77 9.00 -9.94 -15.87
C SER A 77 7.91 -9.51 -16.86
N GLY A 78 7.58 -8.20 -16.91
CA GLY A 78 6.58 -7.66 -17.83
C GLY A 78 5.13 -7.79 -17.33
N GLU A 79 4.92 -8.35 -16.16
CA GLU A 79 3.59 -8.44 -15.53
C GLU A 79 3.20 -7.09 -14.93
N VAL A 80 1.92 -6.81 -14.89
CA VAL A 80 1.40 -5.64 -14.18
C VAL A 80 0.76 -6.09 -12.88
N TRP A 81 1.20 -5.47 -11.79
CA TRP A 81 0.62 -5.66 -10.47
C TRP A 81 0.01 -4.35 -9.98
N VAL A 82 -1.10 -4.42 -9.29
CA VAL A 82 -1.82 -3.25 -8.78
C VAL A 82 -1.89 -3.32 -7.27
N PHE A 83 -1.29 -2.32 -6.63
CA PHE A 83 -1.40 -2.11 -5.20
C PHE A 83 -2.56 -1.16 -4.89
N ARG A 84 -3.39 -1.52 -3.94
CA ARG A 84 -4.49 -0.69 -3.42
C ARG A 84 -4.47 -0.65 -1.91
N ALA A 85 -4.85 0.48 -1.35
CA ALA A 85 -5.14 0.63 0.08
C ALA A 85 -6.65 0.82 0.28
N GLY A 86 -7.11 0.51 1.49
CA GLY A 86 -8.48 0.80 1.91
C GLY A 86 -8.68 2.29 2.14
N GLU A 87 -8.83 2.69 3.41
CA GLU A 87 -9.12 4.08 3.78
C GLU A 87 -7.88 4.96 4.01
N ALA A 88 -6.67 4.36 4.00
CA ALA A 88 -5.44 5.11 4.20
C ALA A 88 -5.06 5.95 2.97
N ASP A 89 -4.44 7.10 3.21
CA ASP A 89 -3.87 7.92 2.15
C ASP A 89 -2.70 7.20 1.48
N LEU A 90 -2.81 6.99 0.16
CA LEU A 90 -1.85 6.25 -0.65
C LEU A 90 -0.96 7.22 -1.42
N THR A 91 0.36 7.14 -1.23
CA THR A 91 1.33 7.95 -1.97
C THR A 91 2.51 7.11 -2.46
N LEU A 92 3.15 7.58 -3.53
CA LEU A 92 4.39 7.03 -4.06
C LEU A 92 5.51 8.06 -3.85
N GLN A 93 6.52 7.69 -3.08
CA GLN A 93 7.59 8.60 -2.65
C GLN A 93 8.96 8.09 -3.10
N PRO A 94 9.95 8.99 -3.32
CA PRO A 94 11.33 8.59 -3.51
C PRO A 94 11.87 7.79 -2.33
N SER A 95 12.77 6.86 -2.61
CA SER A 95 13.47 6.05 -1.61
C SER A 95 14.86 5.65 -2.12
N VAL A 96 15.63 4.99 -1.26
CA VAL A 96 16.94 4.45 -1.60
C VAL A 96 16.98 2.96 -1.28
N TYR A 97 17.67 2.22 -2.13
CA TYR A 97 17.91 0.80 -1.98
C TYR A 97 19.39 0.55 -1.71
N LEU A 98 19.66 -0.13 -0.61
CA LEU A 98 21.01 -0.52 -0.21
C LEU A 98 21.23 -1.98 -0.61
N GLU A 99 22.01 -2.19 -1.67
CA GLU A 99 22.31 -3.52 -2.17
C GLU A 99 23.56 -4.07 -1.46
N LYS A 100 23.45 -5.31 -0.96
CA LYS A 100 24.58 -5.99 -0.31
C LYS A 100 25.79 -6.04 -1.24
N GLY A 101 26.95 -5.56 -0.77
CA GLY A 101 28.19 -5.55 -1.56
C GLY A 101 28.37 -4.34 -2.49
N ARG A 102 27.44 -3.39 -2.50
CA ARG A 102 27.58 -2.13 -3.23
C ARG A 102 27.71 -0.94 -2.26
N LEU A 103 28.71 -0.08 -2.51
CA LEU A 103 28.97 1.11 -1.69
C LEU A 103 28.01 2.26 -2.01
N LYS A 104 27.40 2.26 -3.20
CA LYS A 104 26.51 3.36 -3.62
C LYS A 104 25.06 2.92 -3.55
N PRO A 105 24.19 3.68 -2.84
CA PRO A 105 22.76 3.47 -2.86
C PRO A 105 22.19 3.63 -4.27
N ARG A 106 21.15 2.85 -4.60
CA ARG A 106 20.38 3.02 -5.83
C ARG A 106 19.11 3.79 -5.53
N ALA A 107 18.75 4.74 -6.38
CA ALA A 107 17.47 5.40 -6.30
C ALA A 107 16.34 4.40 -6.57
N THR A 108 15.28 4.47 -5.78
CA THR A 108 14.05 3.69 -5.94
C THR A 108 12.84 4.48 -5.48
N LYS A 109 11.72 3.85 -5.35
CA LYS A 109 10.47 4.38 -4.81
C LYS A 109 9.99 3.53 -3.64
N GLN A 110 9.09 4.10 -2.85
CA GLN A 110 8.34 3.40 -1.81
C GLN A 110 6.87 3.77 -1.89
N ILE A 111 6.01 2.80 -1.65
CA ILE A 111 4.60 3.04 -1.40
C ILE A 111 4.44 3.43 0.06
N VAL A 112 3.69 4.47 0.33
CA VAL A 112 3.43 4.95 1.69
C VAL A 112 1.93 5.02 1.92
N LEU A 113 1.46 4.32 2.94
CA LEU A 113 0.12 4.46 3.49
C LEU A 113 0.20 5.34 4.73
N SER A 114 -0.55 6.42 4.74
CA SER A 114 -0.62 7.34 5.90
C SER A 114 -2.01 7.30 6.50
N ALA A 115 -2.09 7.20 7.82
CA ALA A 115 -3.34 7.16 8.57
C ALA A 115 -3.14 7.73 9.99
N LEU A 116 -4.24 7.82 10.73
CA LEU A 116 -4.27 8.25 12.13
C LEU A 116 -4.75 7.10 13.01
N ALA A 117 -4.01 6.83 14.08
CA ALA A 117 -4.49 5.96 15.15
C ALA A 117 -5.39 6.78 16.08
N LEU A 118 -6.69 6.49 16.03
CA LEU A 118 -7.73 7.22 16.77
C LEU A 118 -8.23 6.46 17.98
N ASP A 119 -7.97 5.15 18.04
CA ASP A 119 -8.45 4.25 19.10
C ASP A 119 -7.35 3.25 19.49
N TYR A 120 -7.58 2.47 20.53
CA TYR A 120 -6.68 1.43 21.02
C TYR A 120 -6.37 0.33 20.00
N VAL A 121 -7.16 0.22 18.94
CA VAL A 121 -6.92 -0.65 17.79
C VAL A 121 -7.20 0.12 16.52
N THR A 122 -6.23 0.14 15.60
CA THR A 122 -6.37 0.75 14.27
C THR A 122 -5.87 -0.24 13.23
N GLU A 123 -6.68 -0.52 12.22
CA GLU A 123 -6.36 -1.45 11.15
C GLU A 123 -6.28 -0.73 9.81
N VAL A 124 -5.29 -1.10 9.01
CA VAL A 124 -5.12 -0.63 7.63
C VAL A 124 -5.02 -1.83 6.71
N GLY A 125 -6.06 -2.03 5.91
CA GLY A 125 -6.11 -3.07 4.87
C GLY A 125 -5.48 -2.59 3.57
N TRP A 126 -4.77 -3.49 2.88
CA TRP A 126 -4.22 -3.26 1.56
C TRP A 126 -4.19 -4.54 0.74
N SER A 127 -4.06 -4.41 -0.56
CA SER A 127 -3.97 -5.54 -1.47
C SER A 127 -2.96 -5.29 -2.58
N LEU A 128 -2.34 -6.38 -3.04
CA LEU A 128 -1.50 -6.42 -4.22
C LEU A 128 -2.02 -7.53 -5.12
N ALA A 129 -2.49 -7.22 -6.31
CA ALA A 129 -3.06 -8.19 -7.23
C ALA A 129 -2.47 -8.05 -8.62
N LYS A 130 -2.23 -9.19 -9.29
CA LYS A 130 -1.85 -9.20 -10.70
C LYS A 130 -3.01 -8.72 -11.54
N ALA A 131 -2.76 -7.71 -12.40
CA ALA A 131 -3.76 -7.25 -13.34
C ALA A 131 -4.16 -8.40 -14.28
N GLN A 132 -5.45 -8.52 -14.55
CA GLN A 132 -5.92 -9.43 -15.59
C GLN A 132 -5.60 -8.80 -16.93
N ASP A 133 -5.04 -9.59 -17.86
CA ASP A 133 -4.94 -9.17 -19.24
C ASP A 133 -6.36 -8.94 -19.75
N ALA A 134 -6.66 -7.74 -20.22
CA ALA A 134 -7.93 -7.48 -20.89
C ALA A 134 -8.03 -8.47 -22.05
N SER A 135 -9.06 -9.32 -22.03
CA SER A 135 -9.29 -10.28 -23.12
C SER A 135 -9.38 -9.50 -24.45
N PRO A 136 -8.73 -9.94 -25.53
CA PRO A 136 -8.82 -9.27 -26.85
C PRO A 136 -10.26 -9.03 -27.31
N ALA A 137 -11.20 -9.90 -26.89
CA ALA A 137 -12.63 -9.77 -27.19
C ALA A 137 -13.32 -8.53 -26.61
N ALA A 138 -12.75 -7.86 -25.61
CA ALA A 138 -13.32 -6.63 -25.05
C ALA A 138 -12.92 -5.38 -25.86
N ARG A 139 -11.88 -5.45 -26.68
CA ARG A 139 -11.45 -4.34 -27.55
C ARG A 139 -12.25 -4.25 -28.85
N ASP A 140 -12.77 -5.37 -29.34
CA ASP A 140 -13.54 -5.41 -30.59
C ASP A 140 -14.98 -4.92 -30.41
N LEU A 141 -15.54 -4.98 -29.19
CA LEU A 141 -16.91 -4.52 -28.91
C LEU A 141 -17.05 -2.99 -28.81
N GLU A 142 -15.97 -2.26 -28.49
CA GLU A 142 -16.02 -0.78 -28.44
C GLU A 142 -15.86 -0.13 -29.81
N VAL A 143 -15.35 -0.84 -30.83
CA VAL A 143 -15.13 -0.32 -32.15
C VAL A 143 -16.39 -0.48 -33.06
N ASP A 144 -17.16 -1.54 -32.86
CA ASP A 144 -18.36 -1.82 -33.64
C ASP A 144 -19.56 -0.92 -33.24
N ASP A 145 -19.66 -0.51 -31.97
CA ASP A 145 -20.72 0.41 -31.53
C ASP A 145 -20.53 1.86 -32.02
N LEU A 146 -19.31 2.24 -32.38
CA LEU A 146 -19.02 3.57 -32.95
C LEU A 146 -19.25 3.67 -34.45
N MET A 147 -19.35 2.53 -35.17
CA MET A 147 -19.61 2.50 -36.63
C MET A 147 -21.10 2.32 -36.99
N ALA A 148 -21.94 1.97 -35.99
CA ALA A 148 -23.38 1.76 -36.22
C ALA A 148 -24.24 3.01 -35.96
N ALA A 149 -23.64 4.16 -35.63
CA ALA A 149 -24.33 5.44 -35.35
C ALA A 149 -24.13 6.54 -36.38
N ASN A 150 -23.89 6.17 -37.67
CA ASN A 150 -23.90 7.11 -38.81
C ASN A 150 -24.83 6.65 -39.90
#